data_cdd7070cd75784181f599985ab943e8d
#
_entry.id   cdd7070cd75784181f599985ab943e8d
#
_cell.length_a   1.000
_cell.length_b   1.000
_cell.length_c   1.000
_cell.angle_alpha   90.00
_cell.angle_beta   90.00
_cell.angle_gamma   90.00
#
_symmetry.space_group_name_H-M   'P 1'
#
loop_
_entity.id
_entity.type
_entity.pdbx_description
1 polymer ?
#
loop_
_entity_poly.entity_id
_entity_poly.type
_entity_poly.pdbx_seq_one_letter_code
_entity_poly.pdbx_strand_id
1 'polypeptide(L)'
;IAGGTNLVDLMKKGVTSPEKLIDINSLPLKQITADAKGVLIGALALNSEVAENAIIKTKYPLLAQAINAGASAQLRNMATVGGNMMQRTRCSYFYDITMPCNKREPGSGCGALQGQIRMHAVFGTSEKCIAVHPSDMCVALAALDATVHITGAKGDRKILFTDFHRLPGDTPELDNNLSTGPGGQKGELITGIHIPANSFTKFHYLKIR
;
A
#
# COMPACT_ATOMS: atom_id res chain seq x y z
N ILE A 1 -11.43 7.84 3.19
CA ILE A 1 -11.25 6.61 3.96
C ILE A 1 -11.94 5.44 3.28
N ALA A 2 -11.25 4.28 3.15
CA ALA A 2 -11.81 3.00 2.72
C ALA A 2 -11.98 2.10 3.96
N GLY A 3 -11.40 0.89 4.00
CA GLY A 3 -11.49 0.00 5.15
C GLY A 3 -10.92 0.53 6.47
N GLY A 4 -10.12 1.57 6.46
CA GLY A 4 -9.67 2.32 7.63
C GLY A 4 -8.65 1.60 8.53
N THR A 5 -8.33 0.34 8.29
CA THR A 5 -7.51 -0.51 9.19
C THR A 5 -6.12 0.04 9.53
N ASN A 6 -5.55 0.90 8.70
CA ASN A 6 -4.31 1.61 9.02
C ASN A 6 -4.58 3.07 9.43
N LEU A 7 -5.41 3.81 8.69
CA LEU A 7 -5.66 5.23 8.98
C LEU A 7 -6.25 5.45 10.37
N VAL A 8 -7.25 4.65 10.77
CA VAL A 8 -7.87 4.77 12.10
C VAL A 8 -6.88 4.43 13.22
N ASP A 9 -6.00 3.45 13.00
CA ASP A 9 -4.93 3.12 13.96
C ASP A 9 -3.95 4.29 14.14
N LEU A 10 -3.53 4.92 13.04
CA LEU A 10 -2.67 6.10 13.09
C LEU A 10 -3.33 7.31 13.78
N MET A 11 -4.64 7.50 13.56
CA MET A 11 -5.41 8.53 14.25
C MET A 11 -5.49 8.26 15.77
N LYS A 12 -5.79 7.01 16.17
CA LYS A 12 -5.83 6.61 17.58
C LYS A 12 -4.49 6.78 18.30
N LYS A 13 -3.38 6.66 17.56
CA LYS A 13 -2.03 6.85 18.07
C LYS A 13 -1.54 8.30 18.03
N GLY A 14 -2.37 9.23 17.51
CA GLY A 14 -1.98 10.63 17.37
C GLY A 14 -0.93 10.89 16.27
N VAL A 15 -0.63 9.88 15.43
CA VAL A 15 0.36 10.00 14.35
C VAL A 15 -0.14 10.91 13.23
N THR A 16 -1.45 10.93 13.03
CA THR A 16 -2.12 11.82 12.06
C THR A 16 -3.47 12.28 12.59
N SER A 17 -3.83 13.53 12.32
CA SER A 17 -5.09 14.16 12.75
C SER A 17 -5.71 14.91 11.59
N PRO A 18 -6.31 14.22 10.59
CA PRO A 18 -6.91 14.88 9.44
C PRO A 18 -8.15 15.67 9.87
N GLU A 19 -8.26 16.92 9.42
CA GLU A 19 -9.41 17.77 9.67
C GLU A 19 -10.68 17.27 8.97
N LYS A 20 -10.52 16.53 7.86
CA LYS A 20 -11.62 16.02 7.04
C LYS A 20 -11.33 14.61 6.55
N LEU A 21 -12.32 13.73 6.67
CA LEU A 21 -12.35 12.42 6.07
C LEU A 21 -13.43 12.33 5.00
N ILE A 22 -13.08 11.76 3.85
CA ILE A 22 -14.03 11.45 2.78
C ILE A 22 -14.19 9.94 2.73
N ASP A 23 -15.40 9.45 2.99
CA ASP A 23 -15.70 8.03 2.86
C ASP A 23 -15.91 7.68 1.38
N ILE A 24 -15.13 6.74 0.86
CA ILE A 24 -15.15 6.28 -0.53
C ILE A 24 -15.77 4.88 -0.69
N ASN A 25 -16.28 4.27 0.39
CA ASN A 25 -16.78 2.88 0.36
C ASN A 25 -18.02 2.70 -0.53
N SER A 26 -18.74 3.77 -0.84
CA SER A 26 -19.91 3.77 -1.74
C SER A 26 -19.55 3.73 -3.23
N LEU A 27 -18.29 3.96 -3.58
CA LEU A 27 -17.86 3.95 -4.99
C LEU A 27 -17.92 2.52 -5.58
N PRO A 28 -18.27 2.36 -6.88
CA PRO A 28 -18.38 1.06 -7.53
C PRO A 28 -17.00 0.48 -7.92
N LEU A 29 -16.07 0.39 -6.98
CA LEU A 29 -14.67 0.00 -7.19
C LEU A 29 -14.33 -1.32 -6.48
N LYS A 30 -15.29 -2.25 -6.34
CA LYS A 30 -15.10 -3.54 -5.64
C LYS A 30 -14.93 -4.73 -6.57
N GLN A 31 -15.19 -4.58 -7.86
CA GLN A 31 -15.26 -5.69 -8.79
C GLN A 31 -13.88 -6.28 -9.11
N ILE A 32 -13.85 -7.60 -9.32
CA ILE A 32 -12.71 -8.35 -9.84
C ILE A 32 -13.13 -8.90 -11.19
N THR A 33 -12.52 -8.41 -12.27
CA THR A 33 -12.87 -8.81 -13.64
C THR A 33 -11.63 -9.32 -14.36
N ALA A 34 -11.77 -10.33 -15.19
CA ALA A 34 -10.68 -10.89 -15.97
C ALA A 34 -11.05 -11.01 -17.44
N ASP A 35 -10.05 -10.81 -18.27
CA ASP A 35 -10.13 -10.97 -19.72
C ASP A 35 -8.87 -11.69 -20.27
N ALA A 36 -8.67 -11.66 -21.59
CA ALA A 36 -7.48 -12.25 -22.21
C ALA A 36 -6.18 -11.51 -21.87
N LYS A 37 -6.26 -10.23 -21.40
CA LYS A 37 -5.09 -9.39 -21.07
C LYS A 37 -4.65 -9.54 -19.62
N GLY A 38 -5.53 -10.08 -18.75
CA GLY A 38 -5.21 -10.23 -17.34
C GLY A 38 -6.40 -10.11 -16.41
N VAL A 39 -6.18 -9.62 -15.20
CA VAL A 39 -7.22 -9.37 -14.20
C VAL A 39 -7.15 -7.91 -13.73
N LEU A 40 -8.29 -7.27 -13.65
CA LEU A 40 -8.47 -5.97 -13.02
C LEU A 40 -9.17 -6.17 -11.67
N ILE A 41 -8.53 -5.68 -10.61
CA ILE A 41 -9.03 -5.73 -9.23
C ILE A 41 -9.36 -4.30 -8.82
N GLY A 42 -10.62 -4.05 -8.45
CA GLY A 42 -11.05 -2.74 -7.97
C GLY A 42 -10.36 -2.35 -6.66
N ALA A 43 -10.06 -1.06 -6.48
CA ALA A 43 -9.32 -0.57 -5.33
C ALA A 43 -10.04 -0.79 -3.98
N LEU A 44 -11.35 -0.93 -3.99
CA LEU A 44 -12.19 -1.20 -2.81
C LEU A 44 -12.54 -2.68 -2.61
N ALA A 45 -12.03 -3.60 -3.46
CA ALA A 45 -12.13 -5.03 -3.20
C ALA A 45 -11.43 -5.37 -1.87
N LEU A 46 -12.07 -6.18 -1.04
CA LEU A 46 -11.49 -6.59 0.25
C LEU A 46 -10.34 -7.58 0.02
N ASN A 47 -9.31 -7.50 0.83
CA ASN A 47 -8.17 -8.40 0.74
C ASN A 47 -8.60 -9.87 0.88
N SER A 48 -9.58 -10.17 1.73
CA SER A 48 -10.15 -11.51 1.87
C SER A 48 -10.86 -11.98 0.59
N GLU A 49 -11.67 -11.10 -0.04
CA GLU A 49 -12.38 -11.43 -1.29
C GLU A 49 -11.37 -11.71 -2.42
N VAL A 50 -10.31 -10.93 -2.53
CA VAL A 50 -9.24 -11.14 -3.53
C VAL A 50 -8.52 -12.46 -3.28
N ALA A 51 -8.13 -12.76 -2.04
CA ALA A 51 -7.43 -14.00 -1.70
C ALA A 51 -8.28 -15.25 -1.94
N GLU A 52 -9.60 -15.15 -1.78
CA GLU A 52 -10.56 -16.27 -1.98
C GLU A 52 -11.12 -16.36 -3.42
N ASN A 53 -10.89 -15.36 -4.25
CA ASN A 53 -11.39 -15.33 -5.62
C ASN A 53 -10.83 -16.48 -6.46
N ALA A 54 -11.69 -17.22 -7.15
CA ALA A 54 -11.32 -18.41 -7.92
C ALA A 54 -10.29 -18.10 -9.03
N ILE A 55 -10.42 -16.95 -9.71
CA ILE A 55 -9.48 -16.52 -10.77
C ILE A 55 -8.10 -16.21 -10.15
N ILE A 56 -8.08 -15.53 -9.01
CA ILE A 56 -6.84 -15.20 -8.31
C ILE A 56 -6.15 -16.48 -7.82
N LYS A 57 -6.88 -17.38 -7.18
CA LYS A 57 -6.33 -18.65 -6.69
C LYS A 57 -5.73 -19.52 -7.80
N THR A 58 -6.34 -19.50 -8.99
CA THR A 58 -5.91 -20.39 -10.10
C THR A 58 -4.86 -19.75 -10.99
N LYS A 59 -5.00 -18.47 -11.34
CA LYS A 59 -4.12 -17.79 -12.30
C LYS A 59 -3.03 -16.92 -11.66
N TYR A 60 -3.25 -16.46 -10.42
CA TYR A 60 -2.35 -15.58 -9.68
C TYR A 60 -2.11 -16.06 -8.24
N PRO A 61 -1.81 -17.35 -8.01
CA PRO A 61 -1.72 -17.92 -6.65
C PRO A 61 -0.66 -17.21 -5.77
N LEU A 62 0.37 -16.60 -6.36
CA LEU A 62 1.33 -15.77 -5.63
C LEU A 62 0.65 -14.64 -4.88
N LEU A 63 -0.31 -13.96 -5.51
CA LEU A 63 -1.07 -12.86 -4.88
C LEU A 63 -1.90 -13.38 -3.70
N ALA A 64 -2.62 -14.48 -3.87
CA ALA A 64 -3.42 -15.08 -2.80
C ALA A 64 -2.54 -15.50 -1.61
N GLN A 65 -1.38 -16.14 -1.88
CA GLN A 65 -0.42 -16.54 -0.85
C GLN A 65 0.11 -15.31 -0.09
N ALA A 66 0.51 -14.25 -0.79
CA ALA A 66 1.04 -13.03 -0.18
C ALA A 66 -0.01 -12.32 0.69
N ILE A 67 -1.25 -12.19 0.22
CA ILE A 67 -2.34 -11.60 1.00
C ILE A 67 -2.59 -12.43 2.28
N ASN A 68 -2.61 -13.75 2.18
CA ASN A 68 -2.86 -14.64 3.31
C ASN A 68 -1.69 -14.68 4.31
N ALA A 69 -0.46 -14.40 3.87
CA ALA A 69 0.70 -14.25 4.75
C ALA A 69 0.69 -12.94 5.55
N GLY A 70 -0.10 -11.94 5.11
CA GLY A 70 -0.23 -10.62 5.75
C GLY A 70 -1.44 -10.53 6.67
N ALA A 71 -1.34 -9.71 7.71
CA ALA A 71 -2.41 -9.34 8.64
C ALA A 71 -3.16 -10.56 9.25
N SER A 72 -4.20 -10.31 10.03
CA SER A 72 -5.16 -11.34 10.48
C SER A 72 -6.35 -11.45 9.51
N ALA A 73 -7.12 -12.54 9.60
CA ALA A 73 -8.34 -12.72 8.80
C ALA A 73 -9.33 -11.56 9.03
N GLN A 74 -9.47 -11.10 10.28
CA GLN A 74 -10.35 -9.99 10.65
C GLN A 74 -9.91 -8.69 9.94
N LEU A 75 -8.62 -8.40 9.92
CA LEU A 75 -8.10 -7.22 9.22
C LEU A 75 -8.30 -7.34 7.71
N ARG A 76 -8.09 -8.52 7.11
CA ARG A 76 -8.30 -8.74 5.68
C ARG A 76 -9.76 -8.56 5.26
N ASN A 77 -10.73 -8.82 6.15
CA ASN A 77 -12.15 -8.61 5.93
C ASN A 77 -12.57 -7.13 5.92
N MET A 78 -11.69 -6.23 6.28
CA MET A 78 -11.92 -4.78 6.27
C MET A 78 -10.96 -4.03 5.36
N ALA A 79 -9.71 -4.49 5.27
CA ALA A 79 -8.68 -3.88 4.45
C ALA A 79 -9.01 -4.03 2.96
N THR A 80 -8.95 -2.94 2.22
CA THR A 80 -9.13 -2.91 0.77
C THR A 80 -7.79 -2.98 0.05
N VAL A 81 -7.80 -3.38 -1.22
CA VAL A 81 -6.59 -3.48 -2.04
C VAL A 81 -5.88 -2.13 -2.17
N GLY A 82 -6.61 -1.06 -2.50
CA GLY A 82 -6.05 0.29 -2.56
C GLY A 82 -5.52 0.76 -1.21
N GLY A 83 -6.27 0.50 -0.13
CA GLY A 83 -5.85 0.82 1.24
C GLY A 83 -4.61 0.05 1.68
N ASN A 84 -4.47 -1.21 1.27
CA ASN A 84 -3.28 -2.01 1.54
C ASN A 84 -2.03 -1.41 0.88
N MET A 85 -2.14 -0.95 -0.37
CA MET A 85 -1.03 -0.28 -1.05
C MET A 85 -0.66 1.06 -0.39
N MET A 86 -1.64 1.75 0.17
CA MET A 86 -1.49 3.07 0.80
C MET A 86 -1.14 3.00 2.29
N GLN A 87 -0.98 1.80 2.88
CA GLN A 87 -0.63 1.69 4.29
C GLN A 87 0.75 2.30 4.57
N ARG A 88 0.88 2.95 5.74
CA ARG A 88 2.13 3.54 6.21
C ARG A 88 3.01 2.49 6.89
N THR A 89 4.27 2.82 7.06
CA THR A 89 5.27 1.98 7.75
C THR A 89 4.80 1.48 9.12
N ARG A 90 5.39 0.38 9.60
CA ARG A 90 5.24 -0.15 10.98
C ARG A 90 6.43 0.19 11.88
N CYS A 91 7.26 1.15 11.49
CA CYS A 91 8.38 1.64 12.28
C CYS A 91 7.89 2.13 13.65
N SER A 92 8.47 1.62 14.75
CA SER A 92 8.09 2.02 16.10
C SER A 92 8.31 3.52 16.36
N TYR A 93 9.37 4.08 15.81
CA TYR A 93 9.69 5.50 15.93
C TYR A 93 8.71 6.40 15.13
N PHE A 94 8.07 5.88 14.08
CA PHE A 94 6.99 6.56 13.38
C PHE A 94 5.69 6.57 14.19
N TYR A 95 5.41 5.48 14.93
CA TYR A 95 4.24 5.35 15.79
C TYR A 95 4.36 6.07 17.13
N ASP A 96 5.57 6.22 17.64
CA ASP A 96 5.83 6.95 18.88
C ASP A 96 5.99 8.44 18.58
N ILE A 97 4.97 9.22 18.94
CA ILE A 97 4.93 10.66 18.67
C ILE A 97 5.95 11.47 19.48
N THR A 98 6.58 10.89 20.50
CA THR A 98 7.63 11.52 21.30
C THR A 98 9.01 11.40 20.66
N MET A 99 9.16 10.51 19.67
CA MET A 99 10.44 10.25 19.00
C MET A 99 10.57 11.06 17.70
N PRO A 100 11.79 11.49 17.35
CA PRO A 100 12.02 12.20 16.08
C PRO A 100 11.78 11.27 14.89
N CYS A 101 11.03 11.76 13.89
CA CYS A 101 10.70 10.99 12.70
C CYS A 101 10.43 11.88 11.48
N ASN A 102 11.37 11.94 10.55
CA ASN A 102 11.26 12.72 9.31
C ASN A 102 10.04 12.33 8.45
N LYS A 103 9.58 11.07 8.56
CA LYS A 103 8.40 10.59 7.82
C LYS A 103 7.09 11.16 8.40
N ARG A 104 7.05 11.47 9.67
CA ARG A 104 5.91 12.09 10.36
C ARG A 104 6.02 13.61 10.37
N GLU A 105 7.19 14.11 10.72
CA GLU A 105 7.51 15.54 10.85
C GLU A 105 8.83 15.83 10.13
N PRO A 106 8.77 16.35 8.90
CA PRO A 106 9.97 16.63 8.11
C PRO A 106 10.96 17.53 8.84
N GLY A 107 12.23 17.11 8.88
CA GLY A 107 13.31 17.86 9.55
C GLY A 107 13.51 17.54 11.04
N SER A 108 12.63 16.74 11.66
CA SER A 108 12.76 16.37 13.08
C SER A 108 13.86 15.32 13.37
N GLY A 109 14.39 14.67 12.32
CA GLY A 109 15.37 13.59 12.45
C GLY A 109 14.76 12.20 12.33
N CYS A 110 15.56 11.17 12.60
CA CYS A 110 15.13 9.77 12.54
C CYS A 110 15.67 8.99 13.75
N GLY A 111 14.81 8.73 14.73
CA GLY A 111 15.18 7.96 15.93
C GLY A 111 15.65 6.54 15.65
N ALA A 112 15.26 5.96 14.51
CA ALA A 112 15.65 4.61 14.13
C ALA A 112 17.14 4.49 13.79
N LEU A 113 17.78 5.52 13.22
CA LEU A 113 19.18 5.46 12.78
C LEU A 113 20.16 5.17 13.92
N GLN A 114 19.81 5.54 15.15
CA GLN A 114 20.62 5.31 16.35
C GLN A 114 19.95 4.35 17.34
N GLY A 115 18.86 3.69 16.93
CA GLY A 115 18.03 2.87 17.79
C GLY A 115 17.96 1.39 17.39
N GLN A 116 16.83 0.76 17.68
CA GLN A 116 16.56 -0.64 17.34
C GLN A 116 16.16 -0.76 15.87
N ILE A 117 17.00 -1.41 15.05
CA ILE A 117 16.85 -1.43 13.57
C ILE A 117 16.47 -2.80 12.99
N ARG A 118 16.30 -3.85 13.82
CA ARG A 118 16.04 -5.22 13.33
C ARG A 118 14.93 -5.33 12.28
N MET A 119 13.88 -4.50 12.40
CA MET A 119 12.70 -4.53 11.53
C MET A 119 12.73 -3.45 10.44
N HIS A 120 13.89 -2.87 10.18
CA HIS A 120 14.06 -1.80 9.21
C HIS A 120 14.68 -2.29 7.91
N ALA A 121 14.70 -1.42 6.90
CA ALA A 121 15.18 -1.76 5.57
C ALA A 121 16.70 -2.00 5.54
N VAL A 122 17.11 -3.00 4.75
CA VAL A 122 18.52 -3.27 4.41
C VAL A 122 18.90 -2.52 3.13
N PHE A 123 17.94 -2.39 2.18
CA PHE A 123 18.13 -1.73 0.90
C PHE A 123 17.13 -0.58 0.71
N GLY A 124 17.45 0.36 -0.17
CA GLY A 124 16.57 1.48 -0.52
C GLY A 124 16.37 2.49 0.61
N THR A 125 17.32 2.57 1.53
CA THR A 125 17.32 3.53 2.64
C THR A 125 17.89 4.87 2.23
N SER A 126 17.72 5.89 3.10
CA SER A 126 18.43 7.16 3.02
C SER A 126 18.95 7.57 4.40
N GLU A 127 19.79 8.60 4.45
CA GLU A 127 20.24 9.21 5.71
C GLU A 127 19.09 9.80 6.54
N LYS A 128 17.92 10.00 5.93
CA LYS A 128 16.74 10.57 6.58
C LYS A 128 15.72 9.54 7.05
N CYS A 129 15.72 8.31 6.47
CA CYS A 129 14.75 7.28 6.83
C CYS A 129 15.18 5.89 6.38
N ILE A 130 15.02 4.90 7.26
CA ILE A 130 15.30 3.48 7.03
C ILE A 130 14.04 2.60 7.14
N ALA A 131 12.84 3.20 7.12
CA ALA A 131 11.58 2.46 7.24
C ALA A 131 11.30 1.61 6.00
N VAL A 132 10.56 0.51 6.20
CA VAL A 132 10.06 -0.36 5.13
C VAL A 132 8.58 -0.12 4.86
N HIS A 133 8.12 -0.39 3.63
CA HIS A 133 6.71 -0.53 3.33
C HIS A 133 6.24 -1.94 3.73
N PRO A 134 5.23 -2.09 4.59
CA PRO A 134 4.99 -3.36 5.28
C PRO A 134 4.05 -4.33 4.55
N SER A 135 3.71 -4.10 3.28
CA SER A 135 2.71 -4.89 2.57
C SER A 135 3.28 -6.13 1.88
N ASP A 136 2.88 -7.31 2.34
CA ASP A 136 3.15 -8.58 1.65
C ASP A 136 2.53 -8.60 0.24
N MET A 137 1.30 -8.09 0.10
CA MET A 137 0.60 -7.99 -1.19
C MET A 137 1.40 -7.19 -2.22
N CYS A 138 2.03 -6.09 -1.81
CA CYS A 138 2.81 -5.23 -2.70
C CYS A 138 4.02 -5.94 -3.31
N VAL A 139 4.64 -6.87 -2.58
CA VAL A 139 5.73 -7.71 -3.11
C VAL A 139 5.23 -8.59 -4.26
N ALA A 140 4.07 -9.22 -4.08
CA ALA A 140 3.48 -10.03 -5.14
C ALA A 140 3.03 -9.20 -6.35
N LEU A 141 2.47 -8.00 -6.13
CA LEU A 141 2.07 -7.09 -7.21
C LEU A 141 3.28 -6.63 -8.05
N ALA A 142 4.41 -6.34 -7.40
CA ALA A 142 5.65 -6.01 -8.11
C ALA A 142 6.17 -7.18 -8.94
N ALA A 143 6.17 -8.41 -8.37
CA ALA A 143 6.62 -9.61 -9.07
C ALA A 143 5.70 -10.05 -10.23
N LEU A 144 4.45 -9.59 -10.23
CA LEU A 144 3.44 -9.88 -11.26
C LEU A 144 3.28 -8.75 -12.28
N ASP A 145 4.20 -7.79 -12.32
CA ASP A 145 4.19 -6.64 -13.24
C ASP A 145 2.87 -5.85 -13.22
N ALA A 146 2.28 -5.71 -12.05
CA ALA A 146 1.01 -5.03 -11.87
C ALA A 146 1.09 -3.55 -12.28
N THR A 147 -0.06 -2.98 -12.65
CA THR A 147 -0.21 -1.57 -13.02
C THR A 147 -1.33 -0.96 -12.19
N VAL A 148 -1.06 0.17 -11.54
CA VAL A 148 -2.03 0.92 -10.75
C VAL A 148 -2.82 1.86 -11.65
N HIS A 149 -4.15 1.76 -11.62
CA HIS A 149 -5.06 2.66 -12.30
C HIS A 149 -5.48 3.78 -11.35
N ILE A 150 -5.39 4.99 -11.82
CA ILE A 150 -5.58 6.21 -11.02
C ILE A 150 -6.47 7.17 -11.80
N THR A 151 -7.39 7.81 -11.10
CA THR A 151 -8.19 8.92 -11.63
C THR A 151 -7.92 10.19 -10.83
N GLY A 152 -7.94 11.33 -11.49
CA GLY A 152 -7.73 12.63 -10.87
C GLY A 152 -8.28 13.78 -11.70
N ALA A 153 -8.06 15.01 -11.25
CA ALA A 153 -8.57 16.22 -11.92
C ALA A 153 -8.04 16.40 -13.36
N LYS A 154 -6.89 15.81 -13.67
CA LYS A 154 -6.25 15.85 -15.00
C LYS A 154 -6.63 14.66 -15.89
N GLY A 155 -7.57 13.81 -15.44
CA GLY A 155 -7.98 12.59 -16.13
C GLY A 155 -7.37 11.32 -15.50
N ASP A 156 -7.51 10.22 -16.24
CA ASP A 156 -7.03 8.91 -15.81
C ASP A 156 -5.59 8.71 -16.26
N ARG A 157 -4.83 8.04 -15.40
CA ARG A 157 -3.47 7.60 -15.72
C ARG A 157 -3.15 6.24 -15.11
N LYS A 158 -2.06 5.65 -15.56
CA LYS A 158 -1.56 4.37 -15.08
C LYS A 158 -0.12 4.51 -14.63
N ILE A 159 0.25 3.83 -13.56
CA ILE A 159 1.63 3.76 -13.06
C ILE A 159 2.00 2.28 -12.94
N LEU A 160 3.18 1.88 -13.43
CA LEU A 160 3.71 0.56 -13.11
C LEU A 160 3.84 0.43 -11.59
N PHE A 161 3.53 -0.75 -11.07
CA PHE A 161 3.53 -0.93 -9.62
C PHE A 161 4.92 -0.67 -9.00
N THR A 162 5.98 -1.00 -9.71
CA THR A 162 7.38 -0.73 -9.30
C THR A 162 7.69 0.75 -9.15
N ASP A 163 6.95 1.62 -9.85
CA ASP A 163 7.11 3.07 -9.82
C ASP A 163 6.07 3.74 -8.90
N PHE A 164 5.17 2.96 -8.28
CA PHE A 164 4.10 3.53 -7.47
C PHE A 164 4.59 4.04 -6.11
N HIS A 165 5.39 3.26 -5.40
CA HIS A 165 5.99 3.67 -4.13
C HIS A 165 7.31 4.41 -4.35
N ARG A 166 7.60 5.34 -3.45
CA ARG A 166 8.84 6.11 -3.47
C ARG A 166 9.84 5.57 -2.46
N LEU A 167 11.10 5.58 -2.82
CA LEU A 167 12.19 5.47 -1.84
C LEU A 167 12.20 6.74 -0.97
N PRO A 168 12.64 6.66 0.29
CA PRO A 168 12.60 7.79 1.22
C PRO A 168 13.39 9.01 0.72
N GLY A 169 14.59 8.80 0.14
CA GLY A 169 15.42 9.91 -0.37
C GLY A 169 15.46 11.09 0.60
N ASP A 170 15.28 12.29 0.05
CA ASP A 170 15.26 13.54 0.82
C ASP A 170 13.88 13.91 1.39
N THR A 171 12.82 13.23 0.92
CA THR A 171 11.42 13.53 1.27
C THR A 171 10.69 12.26 1.77
N PRO A 172 11.12 11.69 2.92
CA PRO A 172 10.58 10.43 3.42
C PRO A 172 9.10 10.50 3.83
N GLU A 173 8.53 11.69 4.01
CA GLU A 173 7.11 11.92 4.25
C GLU A 173 6.22 11.54 3.06
N LEU A 174 6.77 11.54 1.84
CA LEU A 174 6.08 11.19 0.60
C LEU A 174 6.28 9.70 0.30
N ASP A 175 5.25 8.89 0.52
CA ASP A 175 5.33 7.42 0.40
C ASP A 175 5.12 6.90 -1.03
N ASN A 176 4.48 7.68 -1.91
CA ASN A 176 4.08 7.23 -3.24
C ASN A 176 4.03 8.37 -4.26
N ASN A 177 3.82 8.02 -5.53
CA ASN A 177 3.77 8.93 -6.66
C ASN A 177 2.35 9.41 -7.03
N LEU A 178 1.39 9.36 -6.09
CA LEU A 178 0.11 10.04 -6.25
C LEU A 178 0.27 11.55 -6.07
N SER A 179 -0.45 12.31 -6.86
CA SER A 179 -0.59 13.75 -6.64
C SER A 179 -1.46 14.00 -5.42
N THR A 180 -0.82 14.12 -4.27
CA THR A 180 -1.43 14.64 -3.04
C THR A 180 -1.09 16.13 -2.99
N GLY A 181 -1.90 16.95 -3.65
CA GLY A 181 -1.52 18.34 -3.80
C GLY A 181 -1.37 19.10 -2.47
N PRO A 182 -0.16 19.59 -2.13
CA PRO A 182 -0.05 20.69 -1.19
C PRO A 182 -0.69 21.94 -1.82
N GLY A 183 -1.49 22.66 -1.05
CA GLY A 183 -2.13 23.89 -1.51
C GLY A 183 -3.45 23.71 -2.27
N GLY A 184 -4.23 22.65 -1.98
CA GLY A 184 -5.62 22.52 -2.45
C GLY A 184 -5.79 21.98 -3.88
N GLN A 185 -4.75 21.42 -4.47
CA GLN A 185 -4.93 20.66 -5.71
C GLN A 185 -5.75 19.40 -5.43
N LYS A 186 -6.69 19.08 -6.32
CA LYS A 186 -7.50 17.88 -6.23
C LYS A 186 -6.60 16.65 -6.27
N GLY A 187 -6.65 15.83 -5.22
CA GLY A 187 -5.88 14.61 -5.12
C GLY A 187 -6.28 13.58 -6.17
N GLU A 188 -5.44 12.58 -6.33
CA GLU A 188 -5.72 11.42 -7.16
C GLU A 188 -6.30 10.29 -6.33
N LEU A 189 -7.14 9.46 -6.96
CA LEU A 189 -7.77 8.29 -6.37
C LEU A 189 -7.32 7.04 -7.13
N ILE A 190 -6.88 6.01 -6.41
CA ILE A 190 -6.66 4.68 -6.97
C ILE A 190 -8.04 4.08 -7.27
N THR A 191 -8.25 3.66 -8.52
CA THR A 191 -9.50 3.03 -8.96
C THR A 191 -9.38 1.52 -9.08
N GLY A 192 -8.18 0.99 -9.33
CA GLY A 192 -7.94 -0.45 -9.41
C GLY A 192 -6.48 -0.79 -9.69
N ILE A 193 -6.22 -2.08 -9.71
CA ILE A 193 -4.92 -2.67 -10.05
C ILE A 193 -5.14 -3.68 -11.16
N HIS A 194 -4.43 -3.54 -12.26
CA HIS A 194 -4.39 -4.51 -13.34
C HIS A 194 -3.15 -5.38 -13.18
N ILE A 195 -3.34 -6.70 -13.25
CA ILE A 195 -2.25 -7.68 -13.30
C ILE A 195 -2.31 -8.36 -14.65
N PRO A 196 -1.25 -8.31 -15.47
CA PRO A 196 -1.26 -8.88 -16.81
C PRO A 196 -1.41 -10.42 -16.75
N ALA A 197 -1.91 -10.99 -17.84
CA ALA A 197 -1.88 -12.43 -18.04
C ALA A 197 -0.41 -12.90 -18.05
N ASN A 198 -0.15 -14.00 -17.37
CA ASN A 198 1.19 -14.56 -17.28
C ASN A 198 1.16 -16.06 -17.56
N SER A 199 2.33 -16.64 -17.85
CA SER A 199 2.55 -18.06 -18.11
C SER A 199 3.37 -18.75 -17.02
N PHE A 200 3.50 -18.14 -15.85
CA PHE A 200 4.24 -18.74 -14.74
C PHE A 200 3.57 -20.04 -14.29
N THR A 201 4.39 -21.07 -14.05
CA THR A 201 3.93 -22.40 -13.63
C THR A 201 4.27 -22.70 -12.18
N LYS A 202 5.15 -21.91 -11.55
CA LYS A 202 5.59 -22.10 -10.16
C LYS A 202 5.43 -20.79 -9.41
N PHE A 203 4.81 -20.88 -8.24
CA PHE A 203 4.54 -19.74 -7.38
C PHE A 203 4.88 -20.12 -5.93
N HIS A 204 5.58 -19.23 -5.25
CA HIS A 204 5.83 -19.40 -3.83
C HIS A 204 6.03 -18.03 -3.17
N TYR A 205 5.32 -17.80 -2.09
CA TYR A 205 5.51 -16.64 -1.23
C TYR A 205 5.98 -17.09 0.15
N LEU A 206 7.21 -16.76 0.50
CA LEU A 206 7.79 -17.05 1.81
C LEU A 206 7.93 -15.75 2.61
N LYS A 207 7.26 -15.69 3.77
CA LYS A 207 7.43 -14.63 4.73
C LYS A 207 8.37 -15.08 5.84
N ILE A 208 9.54 -14.46 5.93
CA ILE A 208 10.50 -14.69 7.00
C ILE A 208 10.19 -13.70 8.13
N ARG A 209 10.09 -14.20 9.38
CA ARG A 209 9.79 -13.42 10.59
C ARG A 209 10.93 -13.53 11.61
#